data_8427309ad7381788298588150ba3dae0
#
_entry.id   8427309ad7381788298588150ba3dae0
#
_cell.length_a   1.000
_cell.length_b   1.000
_cell.length_c   1.000
_cell.angle_alpha   90.00
_cell.angle_beta   90.00
_cell.angle_gamma   90.00
#
_symmetry.space_group_name_H-M   'P 1'
#
loop_
_entity.id
_entity.type
_entity.pdbx_description
1 polymer ?
#
loop_
_entity_poly.entity_id
_entity_poly.type
_entity_poly.pdbx_seq_one_letter_code
_entity_poly.pdbx_strand_id
1 'polypeptide(L)'
;MIPLIVPARDVHDRWYGRHTSLTKTQWVATKEYDCLPYFKKLLLHTEALRRSTRAAVICGKAAAAIRGIPILNLQHDTRVTLTLPGKPHTPSHTQWPVIAHYRRASLPDSDWEEFCGYRITTPERTFADICAIDGELEGLAFIEAALRAGYRKDTFQKYLDDRRGEWGITKARKVLALARYGIDSPSETLAYYLAVQVYPRTSIEAQAQMSIKKPSGLYSRIRVDLLLFGWLVVEIDGRIKYGGADSARVLFEERARETAILSMGYHILRFHPSELIDKLVPTIAVVLNQNPHRHSPEKHTVPDLNNPPLWASFT
;
A
#
# COMPACT_ATOMS: atom_id res chain seq x y z
N MET A 1 -10.65 17.46 -2.73
CA MET A 1 -9.84 18.64 -3.13
C MET A 1 -8.79 18.87 -2.06
N ILE A 2 -7.57 19.27 -2.41
CA ILE A 2 -6.53 19.67 -1.43
C ILE A 2 -6.75 21.16 -1.15
N PRO A 3 -6.74 21.62 0.12
CA PRO A 3 -6.92 23.02 0.47
C PRO A 3 -5.86 23.94 -0.14
N LEU A 4 -6.21 25.20 -0.31
CA LEU A 4 -5.29 26.21 -0.79
C LEU A 4 -4.22 26.51 0.26
N ILE A 5 -2.96 26.38 -0.12
CA ILE A 5 -1.83 26.82 0.69
C ILE A 5 -1.60 28.31 0.46
N VAL A 6 -1.63 29.09 1.54
CA VAL A 6 -1.49 30.55 1.52
C VAL A 6 -0.08 30.93 2.01
N PRO A 7 0.65 31.80 1.30
CA PRO A 7 1.91 32.33 1.80
C PRO A 7 1.71 33.13 3.10
N ALA A 8 2.65 33.03 4.04
CA ALA A 8 2.57 33.71 5.33
C ALA A 8 2.32 35.23 5.20
N ARG A 9 2.91 35.88 4.19
CA ARG A 9 2.74 37.32 3.90
C ARG A 9 1.29 37.72 3.56
N ASP A 10 0.48 36.76 3.13
CA ASP A 10 -0.93 36.98 2.72
C ASP A 10 -1.90 36.65 3.85
N VAL A 11 -1.39 36.19 5.01
CA VAL A 11 -2.18 35.91 6.22
C VAL A 11 -2.22 37.18 7.08
N HIS A 12 -3.35 37.87 7.11
CA HIS A 12 -3.55 39.04 7.94
C HIS A 12 -3.67 38.68 9.42
N ASP A 13 -3.27 39.57 10.34
CA ASP A 13 -3.30 39.37 11.80
C ASP A 13 -4.67 38.92 12.33
N ARG A 14 -5.78 39.42 11.75
CA ARG A 14 -7.15 38.99 12.07
C ARG A 14 -7.45 37.52 11.77
N TRP A 15 -6.58 36.83 11.04
CA TRP A 15 -6.72 35.42 10.65
C TRP A 15 -5.85 34.47 11.49
N TYR A 16 -5.01 35.03 12.38
CA TYR A 16 -4.31 34.23 13.38
C TYR A 16 -5.33 33.45 14.21
N GLY A 17 -5.11 32.12 14.38
CA GLY A 17 -6.06 31.20 15.00
C GLY A 17 -7.09 30.58 14.06
N ARG A 18 -7.24 31.11 12.83
CA ARG A 18 -8.04 30.46 11.75
C ARG A 18 -7.20 29.74 10.71
N HIS A 19 -5.88 29.89 10.78
CA HIS A 19 -4.92 29.24 9.89
C HIS A 19 -3.89 28.46 10.69
N THR A 20 -3.58 27.26 10.20
CA THR A 20 -2.53 26.39 10.71
C THR A 20 -1.24 26.66 9.94
N SER A 21 -0.14 26.89 10.65
CA SER A 21 1.19 27.04 10.07
C SER A 21 1.74 25.66 9.68
N LEU A 22 2.06 25.48 8.43
CA LEU A 22 2.73 24.27 7.92
C LEU A 22 4.25 24.45 7.93
N THR A 23 4.72 25.60 7.46
CA THR A 23 6.12 26.03 7.50
C THR A 23 6.19 27.49 7.88
N LYS A 24 7.38 28.06 8.06
CA LYS A 24 7.56 29.50 8.31
C LYS A 24 6.91 30.39 7.24
N THR A 25 6.73 29.86 6.02
CA THR A 25 6.24 30.62 4.88
C THR A 25 4.93 30.13 4.28
N GLN A 26 4.37 29.01 4.75
CA GLN A 26 3.18 28.38 4.17
C GLN A 26 2.15 28.06 5.26
N TRP A 27 0.91 28.43 5.01
CA TRP A 27 -0.23 28.30 5.93
C TRP A 27 -1.43 27.68 5.21
N VAL A 28 -2.38 27.16 5.96
CA VAL A 28 -3.64 26.60 5.45
C VAL A 28 -4.78 26.94 6.41
N ALA A 29 -6.01 27.08 5.93
CA ALA A 29 -7.17 27.29 6.79
C ALA A 29 -7.34 26.08 7.73
N THR A 30 -7.34 26.33 9.05
CA THR A 30 -7.38 25.26 10.08
C THR A 30 -8.58 24.35 9.90
N LYS A 31 -9.77 24.92 9.69
CA LYS A 31 -11.00 24.14 9.52
C LYS A 31 -10.92 23.14 8.34
N GLU A 32 -10.31 23.56 7.23
CA GLU A 32 -10.13 22.69 6.05
C GLU A 32 -9.06 21.63 6.32
N TYR A 33 -7.96 22.02 6.98
CA TYR A 33 -6.87 21.12 7.33
C TYR A 33 -7.31 19.99 8.27
N ASP A 34 -8.08 20.33 9.31
CA ASP A 34 -8.51 19.35 10.33
C ASP A 34 -9.40 18.27 9.74
N CYS A 35 -10.24 18.62 8.76
CA CYS A 35 -11.13 17.68 8.08
C CYS A 35 -10.42 16.78 7.06
N LEU A 36 -9.12 16.98 6.78
CA LEU A 36 -8.41 16.17 5.78
C LEU A 36 -8.08 14.78 6.31
N PRO A 37 -8.31 13.72 5.52
CA PRO A 37 -7.73 12.43 5.80
C PRO A 37 -6.20 12.49 5.70
N TYR A 38 -5.51 11.60 6.45
CA TYR A 38 -4.05 11.63 6.61
C TYR A 38 -3.28 11.65 5.28
N PHE A 39 -3.72 10.90 4.28
CA PHE A 39 -3.04 10.86 2.98
C PHE A 39 -3.12 12.20 2.23
N LYS A 40 -4.22 12.95 2.38
CA LYS A 40 -4.33 14.32 1.85
C LYS A 40 -3.48 15.31 2.64
N LYS A 41 -3.36 15.12 3.97
CA LYS A 41 -2.42 15.90 4.79
C LYS A 41 -0.99 15.68 4.35
N LEU A 42 -0.57 14.42 4.09
CA LEU A 42 0.76 14.11 3.58
C LEU A 42 1.06 14.83 2.27
N LEU A 43 0.14 14.82 1.30
CA LEU A 43 0.29 15.54 0.04
C LEU A 43 0.34 17.07 0.23
N LEU A 44 -0.49 17.61 1.11
CA LEU A 44 -0.49 19.04 1.46
C LEU A 44 0.85 19.45 2.09
N HIS A 45 1.37 18.67 3.04
CA HIS A 45 2.67 18.89 3.66
C HIS A 45 3.80 18.84 2.63
N THR A 46 3.74 17.88 1.72
CA THR A 46 4.70 17.73 0.64
C THR A 46 4.74 18.97 -0.25
N GLU A 47 3.56 19.50 -0.62
CA GLU A 47 3.47 20.72 -1.41
C GLU A 47 3.95 21.96 -0.64
N ALA A 48 3.63 22.09 0.65
CA ALA A 48 4.11 23.19 1.49
C ALA A 48 5.65 23.19 1.60
N LEU A 49 6.25 22.00 1.73
CA LEU A 49 7.71 21.85 1.78
C LEU A 49 8.36 22.11 0.42
N ARG A 50 7.76 21.66 -0.68
CA ARG A 50 8.24 22.01 -2.03
C ARG A 50 8.36 23.51 -2.23
N ARG A 51 7.36 24.28 -1.76
CA ARG A 51 7.38 25.75 -1.83
C ARG A 51 8.37 26.42 -0.87
N SER A 52 8.73 25.73 0.21
CA SER A 52 9.56 26.31 1.29
C SER A 52 11.02 25.89 1.24
N THR A 53 11.37 24.82 0.47
CA THR A 53 12.72 24.27 0.41
C THR A 53 13.25 24.32 -1.03
N ARG A 54 14.56 24.64 -1.20
CA ARG A 54 15.18 24.71 -2.53
C ARG A 54 16.01 23.48 -2.87
N ALA A 55 16.70 22.92 -1.89
CA ALA A 55 17.68 21.86 -2.09
C ALA A 55 17.25 20.50 -1.57
N ALA A 56 16.23 20.43 -0.72
CA ALA A 56 15.80 19.20 -0.12
C ALA A 56 15.09 18.29 -1.13
N VAL A 57 15.37 17.00 -1.04
CA VAL A 57 14.74 15.93 -1.83
C VAL A 57 13.77 15.19 -0.93
N ILE A 58 12.55 14.99 -1.40
CA ILE A 58 11.47 14.27 -0.72
C ILE A 58 11.73 12.76 -0.85
N CYS A 59 11.66 12.04 0.27
CA CYS A 59 11.97 10.61 0.37
C CYS A 59 10.81 9.81 0.94
N GLY A 60 10.94 8.49 0.89
CA GLY A 60 10.05 7.54 1.56
C GLY A 60 8.59 7.68 1.13
N LYS A 61 7.66 7.60 2.08
CA LYS A 61 6.20 7.58 1.81
C LYS A 61 5.70 8.78 1.02
N ALA A 62 6.27 9.96 1.24
CA ALA A 62 5.87 11.15 0.49
C ALA A 62 6.30 11.08 -0.99
N ALA A 63 7.49 10.55 -1.28
CA ALA A 63 7.93 10.31 -2.65
C ALA A 63 7.04 9.26 -3.35
N ALA A 64 6.65 8.19 -2.64
CA ALA A 64 5.68 7.20 -3.12
C ALA A 64 4.34 7.84 -3.47
N ALA A 65 3.81 8.69 -2.59
CA ALA A 65 2.53 9.38 -2.79
C ALA A 65 2.53 10.32 -4.01
N ILE A 66 3.64 11.05 -4.25
CA ILE A 66 3.79 11.90 -5.45
C ILE A 66 3.81 11.06 -6.73
N ARG A 67 4.36 9.84 -6.69
CA ARG A 67 4.32 8.91 -7.83
C ARG A 67 2.97 8.22 -8.02
N GLY A 68 2.01 8.42 -7.11
CA GLY A 68 0.74 7.73 -7.13
C GLY A 68 0.85 6.25 -6.72
N ILE A 69 1.95 5.85 -6.09
CA ILE A 69 2.13 4.49 -5.55
C ILE A 69 1.48 4.46 -4.16
N PRO A 70 0.42 3.66 -3.97
CA PRO A 70 -0.27 3.57 -2.68
C PRO A 70 0.60 2.92 -1.61
N ILE A 71 0.43 3.39 -0.38
CA ILE A 71 1.12 2.95 0.83
C ILE A 71 0.11 2.65 1.93
N LEU A 72 0.47 1.86 2.93
CA LEU A 72 -0.39 1.57 4.10
C LEU A 72 -0.45 2.76 5.05
N ASN A 73 0.72 3.27 5.46
CA ASN A 73 0.87 4.32 6.47
C ASN A 73 0.05 4.05 7.75
N LEU A 74 0.24 2.89 8.32
CA LEU A 74 -0.50 2.40 9.50
C LEU A 74 -0.40 3.33 10.72
N GLN A 75 0.71 4.05 10.86
CA GLN A 75 0.92 5.03 11.94
C GLN A 75 0.23 6.37 11.68
N HIS A 76 -0.38 6.56 10.50
CA HIS A 76 -0.98 7.82 10.07
C HIS A 76 -0.01 9.02 10.18
N ASP A 77 1.30 8.76 10.08
CA ASP A 77 2.31 9.81 10.10
C ASP A 77 2.25 10.64 8.82
N THR A 78 1.99 11.92 8.97
CA THR A 78 1.88 12.88 7.87
C THR A 78 3.14 13.72 7.67
N ARG A 79 4.20 13.48 8.47
CA ARG A 79 5.47 14.16 8.28
C ARG A 79 6.17 13.69 7.02
N VAL A 80 6.77 14.63 6.33
CA VAL A 80 7.51 14.37 5.09
C VAL A 80 8.97 14.16 5.41
N THR A 81 9.51 13.03 4.99
CA THR A 81 10.95 12.78 5.11
C THR A 81 11.70 13.50 4.00
N LEU A 82 12.73 14.25 4.38
CA LEU A 82 13.60 15.02 3.51
C LEU A 82 15.06 14.57 3.65
N THR A 83 15.81 14.57 2.56
CA THR A 83 17.26 14.36 2.55
C THR A 83 17.91 15.46 1.69
N LEU A 84 19.10 15.89 2.06
CA LEU A 84 19.87 16.83 1.26
C LEU A 84 20.83 16.07 0.32
N PRO A 85 20.92 16.43 -0.97
CA PRO A 85 21.89 15.86 -1.91
C PRO A 85 23.33 16.06 -1.43
N GLY A 86 24.20 15.13 -1.77
CA GLY A 86 25.62 15.19 -1.42
C GLY A 86 25.92 14.79 0.02
N LYS A 87 26.62 15.64 0.78
CA LYS A 87 27.05 15.34 2.14
C LYS A 87 25.87 15.27 3.11
N PRO A 88 25.92 14.38 4.14
CA PRO A 88 24.80 14.16 5.05
C PRO A 88 24.65 15.26 6.10
N HIS A 89 24.54 16.52 5.66
CA HIS A 89 24.27 17.65 6.52
C HIS A 89 22.76 17.90 6.57
N THR A 90 22.24 18.10 7.77
CA THR A 90 20.84 18.50 7.96
C THR A 90 20.81 19.79 8.77
N PRO A 91 19.79 20.64 8.58
CA PRO A 91 19.55 21.77 9.48
C PRO A 91 19.45 21.27 10.94
N SER A 92 19.67 22.17 11.92
CA SER A 92 19.40 21.86 13.31
C SER A 92 17.93 21.45 13.48
N HIS A 93 17.67 20.46 14.33
CA HIS A 93 16.32 19.95 14.59
C HIS A 93 15.33 21.06 15.00
N THR A 94 15.81 22.09 15.72
CA THR A 94 15.04 23.25 16.10
C THR A 94 14.58 24.13 14.93
N GLN A 95 15.19 23.95 13.77
CA GLN A 95 14.85 24.69 12.54
C GLN A 95 13.89 23.92 11.61
N TRP A 96 13.59 22.68 11.93
CA TRP A 96 12.70 21.87 11.08
C TRP A 96 11.26 22.39 11.19
N PRO A 97 10.54 22.46 10.07
CA PRO A 97 9.09 22.58 10.13
C PRO A 97 8.48 21.36 10.84
N VAL A 98 7.41 21.56 11.60
CA VAL A 98 6.72 20.48 12.33
C VAL A 98 6.31 19.32 11.41
N ILE A 99 6.00 19.64 10.15
CA ILE A 99 5.59 18.69 9.11
C ILE A 99 6.77 17.97 8.43
N ALA A 100 8.01 18.23 8.82
CA ALA A 100 9.21 17.69 8.17
C ALA A 100 10.06 16.85 9.13
N HIS A 101 10.69 15.83 8.57
CA HIS A 101 11.75 15.07 9.20
C HIS A 101 12.96 15.02 8.28
N TYR A 102 14.10 15.59 8.69
CA TYR A 102 15.32 15.53 7.89
C TYR A 102 16.15 14.30 8.25
N ARG A 103 16.49 13.52 7.23
CA ARG A 103 17.33 12.34 7.37
C ARG A 103 18.78 12.67 7.02
N ARG A 104 19.71 12.24 7.88
CA ARG A 104 21.14 12.23 7.58
C ARG A 104 21.49 10.97 6.81
N ALA A 105 21.53 11.06 5.49
CA ALA A 105 21.93 9.97 4.62
C ALA A 105 22.64 10.53 3.39
N SER A 106 23.59 9.77 2.85
CA SER A 106 24.14 10.07 1.53
C SER A 106 23.04 9.96 0.49
N LEU A 107 22.95 10.93 -0.38
CA LEU A 107 22.02 10.95 -1.51
C LEU A 107 22.79 11.38 -2.76
N PRO A 108 23.38 10.43 -3.51
CA PRO A 108 24.03 10.73 -4.79
C PRO A 108 23.01 11.21 -5.82
N ASP A 109 23.47 11.91 -6.83
CA ASP A 109 22.63 12.49 -7.88
C ASP A 109 21.85 11.42 -8.66
N SER A 110 22.34 10.19 -8.73
CA SER A 110 21.63 9.06 -9.34
C SER A 110 20.40 8.57 -8.55
N ASP A 111 20.24 8.97 -7.30
CA ASP A 111 19.23 8.45 -6.39
C ASP A 111 18.01 9.38 -6.26
N TRP A 112 17.99 10.49 -6.98
CA TRP A 112 16.86 11.41 -7.02
C TRP A 112 16.65 12.01 -8.41
N GLU A 113 15.45 12.52 -8.64
CA GLU A 113 15.05 13.13 -9.91
C GLU A 113 14.02 14.23 -9.70
N GLU A 114 13.77 15.02 -10.74
CA GLU A 114 12.63 15.93 -10.79
C GLU A 114 11.44 15.20 -11.43
N PHE A 115 10.37 15.05 -10.67
CA PHE A 115 9.14 14.39 -11.10
C PHE A 115 7.94 15.28 -10.77
N CYS A 116 7.16 15.66 -11.79
CA CYS A 116 6.00 16.57 -11.65
C CYS A 116 6.31 17.87 -10.87
N GLY A 117 7.51 18.41 -11.02
CA GLY A 117 7.95 19.64 -10.34
C GLY A 117 8.36 19.44 -8.88
N TYR A 118 8.53 18.20 -8.43
CA TYR A 118 9.07 17.84 -7.12
C TYR A 118 10.44 17.21 -7.27
N ARG A 119 11.35 17.52 -6.34
CA ARG A 119 12.60 16.78 -6.18
C ARG A 119 12.29 15.57 -5.28
N ILE A 120 12.32 14.36 -5.84
CA ILE A 120 11.98 13.14 -5.13
C ILE A 120 13.02 12.06 -5.38
N THR A 121 13.14 11.11 -4.46
CA THR A 121 14.00 9.94 -4.66
C THR A 121 13.48 9.07 -5.80
N THR A 122 14.40 8.39 -6.52
CA THR A 122 14.04 7.38 -7.53
C THR A 122 13.18 6.28 -6.91
N PRO A 123 12.41 5.51 -7.70
CA PRO A 123 11.58 4.43 -7.16
C PRO A 123 12.37 3.44 -6.32
N GLU A 124 13.55 3.05 -6.77
CA GLU A 124 14.42 2.09 -6.09
C GLU A 124 14.93 2.64 -4.77
N ARG A 125 15.36 3.91 -4.75
CA ARG A 125 15.77 4.59 -3.52
C ARG A 125 14.58 4.77 -2.57
N THR A 126 13.41 5.14 -3.08
CA THR A 126 12.17 5.27 -2.29
C THR A 126 11.83 3.96 -1.60
N PHE A 127 11.92 2.83 -2.30
CA PHE A 127 11.73 1.50 -1.75
C PHE A 127 12.69 1.19 -0.60
N ALA A 128 13.99 1.41 -0.82
CA ALA A 128 15.00 1.19 0.21
C ALA A 128 14.76 2.08 1.45
N ASP A 129 14.41 3.35 1.24
CA ASP A 129 14.11 4.29 2.31
C ASP A 129 12.88 3.87 3.12
N ILE A 130 11.78 3.43 2.47
CA ILE A 130 10.58 2.93 3.16
C ILE A 130 10.91 1.68 3.97
N CYS A 131 11.61 0.71 3.40
CA CYS A 131 12.02 -0.50 4.13
C CYS A 131 12.87 -0.17 5.37
N ALA A 132 13.74 0.81 5.25
CA ALA A 132 14.66 1.19 6.31
C ALA A 132 13.97 1.96 7.44
N ILE A 133 13.09 2.91 7.10
CA ILE A 133 12.45 3.86 8.02
C ILE A 133 11.14 3.30 8.58
N ASP A 134 10.27 2.81 7.69
CA ASP A 134 8.88 2.47 8.01
C ASP A 134 8.69 0.96 8.24
N GLY A 135 9.66 0.14 7.85
CA GLY A 135 9.67 -1.29 8.14
C GLY A 135 9.31 -2.19 6.95
N GLU A 136 9.30 -3.51 7.22
CA GLU A 136 9.16 -4.53 6.18
C GLU A 136 7.78 -4.53 5.53
N LEU A 137 6.74 -4.34 6.34
CA LEU A 137 5.35 -4.35 5.85
C LEU A 137 5.05 -3.16 4.92
N GLU A 138 5.48 -1.94 5.30
CA GLU A 138 5.32 -0.76 4.44
C GLU A 138 6.14 -0.91 3.14
N GLY A 139 7.35 -1.46 3.25
CA GLY A 139 8.18 -1.79 2.09
C GLY A 139 7.52 -2.82 1.17
N LEU A 140 6.89 -3.86 1.72
CA LEU A 140 6.18 -4.88 0.95
C LEU A 140 4.97 -4.27 0.23
N ALA A 141 4.18 -3.45 0.90
CA ALA A 141 3.06 -2.76 0.30
C ALA A 141 3.50 -1.82 -0.84
N PHE A 142 4.60 -1.08 -0.64
CA PHE A 142 5.16 -0.23 -1.69
C PHE A 142 5.60 -1.04 -2.91
N ILE A 143 6.42 -2.09 -2.71
CA ILE A 143 6.98 -2.82 -3.85
C ILE A 143 5.89 -3.57 -4.65
N GLU A 144 4.91 -4.20 -3.99
CA GLU A 144 3.80 -4.86 -4.67
C GLU A 144 2.95 -3.85 -5.47
N ALA A 145 2.70 -2.66 -4.91
CA ALA A 145 2.01 -1.58 -5.62
C ALA A 145 2.85 -1.02 -6.79
N ALA A 146 4.17 -0.91 -6.64
CA ALA A 146 5.07 -0.48 -7.72
C ALA A 146 5.09 -1.49 -8.86
N LEU A 147 5.16 -2.79 -8.56
CA LEU A 147 5.09 -3.86 -9.57
C LEU A 147 3.75 -3.81 -10.33
N ARG A 148 2.64 -3.56 -9.65
CA ARG A 148 1.34 -3.36 -10.29
C ARG A 148 1.30 -2.12 -11.17
N ALA A 149 2.00 -1.05 -10.78
CA ALA A 149 2.14 0.17 -11.59
C ALA A 149 3.07 0.01 -12.80
N GLY A 150 3.65 -1.20 -13.02
CA GLY A 150 4.50 -1.50 -14.17
C GLY A 150 6.00 -1.34 -13.92
N TYR A 151 6.44 -1.06 -12.69
CA TYR A 151 7.86 -1.08 -12.37
C TYR A 151 8.40 -2.52 -12.38
N ARG A 152 9.66 -2.68 -12.78
CA ARG A 152 10.28 -4.00 -12.94
C ARG A 152 11.02 -4.41 -11.67
N LYS A 153 10.82 -5.65 -11.21
CA LYS A 153 11.46 -6.20 -10.02
C LYS A 153 12.99 -6.25 -10.14
N ASP A 154 13.49 -6.50 -11.36
CA ASP A 154 14.93 -6.59 -11.64
C ASP A 154 15.66 -5.25 -11.46
N THR A 155 15.02 -4.10 -11.72
CA THR A 155 15.63 -2.78 -11.48
C THR A 155 15.87 -2.55 -9.99
N PHE A 156 14.90 -2.90 -9.15
CA PHE A 156 15.06 -2.88 -7.70
C PHE A 156 16.15 -3.83 -7.23
N GLN A 157 16.18 -5.07 -7.77
CA GLN A 157 17.20 -6.04 -7.41
C GLN A 157 18.59 -5.52 -7.72
N LYS A 158 18.82 -5.02 -8.94
CA LYS A 158 20.08 -4.42 -9.37
C LYS A 158 20.50 -3.28 -8.43
N TYR A 159 19.58 -2.34 -8.16
CA TYR A 159 19.85 -1.22 -7.25
C TYR A 159 20.34 -1.68 -5.87
N LEU A 160 19.67 -2.70 -5.30
CA LEU A 160 20.04 -3.24 -3.99
C LEU A 160 21.34 -4.05 -4.03
N ASP A 161 21.67 -4.68 -5.15
CA ASP A 161 22.91 -5.43 -5.31
C ASP A 161 24.13 -4.51 -5.42
N ASP A 162 23.98 -3.36 -6.07
CA ASP A 162 25.02 -2.36 -6.22
C ASP A 162 25.33 -1.62 -4.89
N ARG A 163 24.45 -1.72 -3.87
CA ARG A 163 24.54 -1.01 -2.57
C ARG A 163 24.63 -1.92 -1.36
N ARG A 164 25.26 -3.07 -1.51
CA ARG A 164 25.50 -4.01 -0.40
C ARG A 164 26.27 -3.34 0.73
N GLY A 165 25.78 -3.54 1.96
CA GLY A 165 26.39 -2.97 3.17
C GLY A 165 25.84 -1.60 3.57
N GLU A 166 25.08 -0.93 2.73
CA GLU A 166 24.39 0.31 3.12
C GLU A 166 23.21 0.03 4.07
N TRP A 167 22.91 1.03 4.90
CA TRP A 167 21.83 0.93 5.88
C TRP A 167 20.45 0.71 5.23
N GLY A 168 19.73 -0.31 5.72
CA GLY A 168 18.41 -0.68 5.24
C GLY A 168 18.39 -1.63 4.03
N ILE A 169 19.49 -1.77 3.28
CA ILE A 169 19.55 -2.60 2.06
C ILE A 169 19.29 -4.07 2.35
N THR A 170 19.84 -4.62 3.43
CA THR A 170 19.59 -6.02 3.83
C THR A 170 18.09 -6.27 4.07
N LYS A 171 17.42 -5.33 4.74
CA LYS A 171 15.96 -5.41 4.96
C LYS A 171 15.19 -5.32 3.64
N ALA A 172 15.54 -4.35 2.78
CA ALA A 172 14.90 -4.19 1.47
C ALA A 172 15.05 -5.43 0.58
N ARG A 173 16.22 -6.11 0.61
CA ARG A 173 16.43 -7.38 -0.12
C ARG A 173 15.50 -8.49 0.37
N LYS A 174 15.33 -8.62 1.68
CA LYS A 174 14.37 -9.59 2.26
C LYS A 174 12.95 -9.29 1.81
N VAL A 175 12.55 -8.02 1.84
CA VAL A 175 11.22 -7.57 1.40
C VAL A 175 11.03 -7.83 -0.08
N LEU A 176 12.01 -7.49 -0.93
CA LEU A 176 11.93 -7.72 -2.37
C LEU A 176 11.75 -9.22 -2.71
N ALA A 177 12.44 -10.10 -1.96
CA ALA A 177 12.27 -11.55 -2.13
C ALA A 177 10.87 -12.05 -1.79
N LEU A 178 10.14 -11.34 -0.91
CA LEU A 178 8.75 -11.65 -0.53
C LEU A 178 7.72 -11.08 -1.49
N ALA A 179 8.08 -10.08 -2.28
CA ALA A 179 7.18 -9.33 -3.13
C ALA A 179 6.54 -10.21 -4.22
N ARG A 180 5.24 -10.09 -4.37
CA ARG A 180 4.38 -10.85 -5.29
C ARG A 180 3.82 -9.94 -6.37
N TYR A 181 3.48 -10.53 -7.49
CA TYR A 181 2.72 -9.87 -8.55
C TYR A 181 1.21 -10.06 -8.36
N GLY A 182 0.41 -9.18 -8.95
CA GLY A 182 -1.05 -9.32 -9.02
C GLY A 182 -1.80 -8.91 -7.76
N ILE A 183 -1.12 -8.32 -6.77
CA ILE A 183 -1.78 -7.78 -5.57
C ILE A 183 -2.46 -6.44 -5.90
N ASP A 184 -3.74 -6.32 -5.63
CA ASP A 184 -4.54 -5.18 -6.08
C ASP A 184 -4.55 -4.01 -5.09
N SER A 185 -4.28 -4.27 -3.82
CA SER A 185 -4.31 -3.22 -2.81
C SER A 185 -3.30 -3.43 -1.67
N PRO A 186 -2.84 -2.35 -0.99
CA PRO A 186 -2.03 -2.47 0.21
C PRO A 186 -2.72 -3.26 1.34
N SER A 187 -4.06 -3.21 1.41
CA SER A 187 -4.82 -3.95 2.42
C SER A 187 -4.73 -5.47 2.22
N GLU A 188 -4.68 -5.94 0.98
CA GLU A 188 -4.42 -7.36 0.68
C GLU A 188 -3.00 -7.77 1.08
N THR A 189 -2.00 -6.89 0.85
CA THR A 189 -0.64 -7.08 1.37
C THR A 189 -0.63 -7.21 2.88
N LEU A 190 -1.36 -6.32 3.59
CA LEU A 190 -1.48 -6.36 5.05
C LEU A 190 -2.11 -7.67 5.51
N ALA A 191 -3.24 -8.09 4.93
CA ALA A 191 -3.91 -9.32 5.30
C ALA A 191 -3.02 -10.56 5.11
N TYR A 192 -2.34 -10.65 3.98
CA TYR A 192 -1.37 -11.72 3.76
C TYR A 192 -0.22 -11.68 4.77
N TYR A 193 0.37 -10.51 4.99
CA TYR A 193 1.48 -10.35 5.95
C TYR A 193 1.08 -10.81 7.34
N LEU A 194 -0.11 -10.41 7.82
CA LEU A 194 -0.63 -10.85 9.12
C LEU A 194 -0.87 -12.37 9.17
N ALA A 195 -1.42 -12.93 8.11
CA ALA A 195 -1.69 -14.37 8.04
C ALA A 195 -0.40 -15.21 8.09
N VAL A 196 0.65 -14.82 7.36
CA VAL A 196 1.92 -15.58 7.32
C VAL A 196 2.76 -15.45 8.59
N GLN A 197 2.45 -14.53 9.50
CA GLN A 197 3.07 -14.47 10.82
C GLN A 197 2.58 -15.61 11.75
N VAL A 198 1.39 -16.14 11.49
CA VAL A 198 0.72 -17.11 12.37
C VAL A 198 0.57 -18.48 11.71
N TYR A 199 0.31 -18.52 10.41
CA TYR A 199 0.03 -19.75 9.67
C TYR A 199 1.14 -20.10 8.69
N PRO A 200 1.37 -21.39 8.39
CA PRO A 200 2.36 -21.81 7.41
C PRO A 200 2.09 -21.21 6.03
N ARG A 201 3.12 -20.67 5.38
CA ARG A 201 2.99 -20.09 4.03
C ARG A 201 2.42 -21.07 3.01
N THR A 202 2.72 -22.35 3.15
CA THR A 202 2.21 -23.41 2.28
C THR A 202 0.71 -23.61 2.38
N SER A 203 0.08 -23.10 3.43
CA SER A 203 -1.37 -23.12 3.62
C SER A 203 -2.09 -21.85 3.16
N ILE A 204 -1.37 -20.86 2.62
CA ILE A 204 -1.91 -19.56 2.21
C ILE A 204 -1.60 -19.30 0.74
N GLU A 205 -2.64 -19.19 -0.07
CA GLU A 205 -2.55 -18.79 -1.47
C GLU A 205 -3.14 -17.39 -1.63
N ALA A 206 -2.31 -16.43 -2.04
CA ALA A 206 -2.77 -15.07 -2.33
C ALA A 206 -3.24 -14.98 -3.78
N GLN A 207 -4.28 -14.19 -4.05
CA GLN A 207 -4.86 -14.02 -5.38
C GLN A 207 -5.26 -15.36 -6.01
N ALA A 208 -5.80 -16.27 -5.17
CA ALA A 208 -6.13 -17.61 -5.58
C ALA A 208 -7.20 -17.62 -6.69
N GLN A 209 -6.93 -18.38 -7.76
CA GLN A 209 -7.87 -18.55 -8.86
C GLN A 209 -8.76 -19.77 -8.62
N MET A 210 -10.05 -19.56 -8.75
CA MET A 210 -11.05 -20.59 -8.54
C MET A 210 -12.01 -20.65 -9.72
N SER A 211 -12.51 -21.83 -10.05
CA SER A 211 -13.59 -22.02 -11.03
C SER A 211 -14.89 -22.25 -10.29
N ILE A 212 -15.86 -21.37 -10.47
CA ILE A 212 -17.20 -21.50 -9.85
C ILE A 212 -18.24 -21.85 -10.92
N LYS A 213 -19.20 -22.68 -10.54
CA LYS A 213 -20.35 -23.03 -11.39
C LYS A 213 -21.43 -21.96 -11.20
N LYS A 214 -21.78 -21.25 -12.26
CA LYS A 214 -22.88 -20.27 -12.25
C LYS A 214 -24.25 -20.98 -12.22
N PRO A 215 -25.34 -20.29 -11.82
CA PRO A 215 -26.70 -20.82 -11.92
C PRO A 215 -27.08 -21.27 -13.32
N SER A 216 -26.49 -20.68 -14.35
CA SER A 216 -26.63 -21.07 -15.76
C SER A 216 -26.00 -22.42 -16.10
N GLY A 217 -25.28 -23.07 -15.17
CA GLY A 217 -24.53 -24.30 -15.39
C GLY A 217 -23.13 -24.09 -15.97
N LEU A 218 -22.80 -22.89 -16.43
CA LEU A 218 -21.48 -22.54 -16.98
C LEU A 218 -20.48 -22.29 -15.86
N TYR A 219 -19.21 -22.65 -16.11
CA TYR A 219 -18.12 -22.33 -15.19
C TYR A 219 -17.60 -20.91 -15.45
N SER A 220 -17.25 -20.19 -14.39
CA SER A 220 -16.58 -18.90 -14.43
C SER A 220 -15.34 -18.92 -13.56
N ARG A 221 -14.24 -18.39 -14.07
CA ARG A 221 -13.05 -18.15 -13.25
C ARG A 221 -13.27 -16.92 -12.40
N ILE A 222 -12.95 -17.04 -11.14
CA ILE A 222 -12.91 -15.93 -10.18
C ILE A 222 -11.56 -15.92 -9.49
N ARG A 223 -11.22 -14.77 -8.93
CA ARG A 223 -10.04 -14.57 -8.11
C ARG A 223 -10.49 -14.11 -6.73
N VAL A 224 -9.90 -14.69 -5.68
CA VAL A 224 -10.13 -14.32 -4.29
C VAL A 224 -8.84 -13.79 -3.68
N ASP A 225 -8.92 -12.88 -2.71
CA ASP A 225 -7.73 -12.19 -2.19
C ASP A 225 -6.79 -13.15 -1.47
N LEU A 226 -7.32 -13.99 -0.57
CA LEU A 226 -6.57 -15.07 0.07
C LEU A 226 -7.41 -16.35 0.14
N LEU A 227 -6.77 -17.49 -0.08
CA LEU A 227 -7.30 -18.82 0.20
C LEU A 227 -6.40 -19.50 1.22
N LEU A 228 -6.94 -19.79 2.40
CA LEU A 228 -6.22 -20.47 3.47
C LEU A 228 -6.67 -21.93 3.57
N PHE A 229 -5.68 -22.82 3.81
CA PHE A 229 -5.90 -24.27 4.00
C PHE A 229 -6.68 -24.95 2.86
N GLY A 230 -6.78 -24.28 1.69
CA GLY A 230 -7.50 -24.76 0.52
C GLY A 230 -9.03 -24.67 0.62
N TRP A 231 -9.61 -24.14 1.69
CA TRP A 231 -11.06 -24.05 1.87
C TRP A 231 -11.60 -22.75 2.49
N LEU A 232 -10.76 -21.97 3.16
CA LEU A 232 -11.16 -20.73 3.80
C LEU A 232 -10.77 -19.55 2.92
N VAL A 233 -11.76 -18.93 2.31
CA VAL A 233 -11.61 -17.71 1.50
C VAL A 233 -11.65 -16.49 2.43
N VAL A 234 -10.71 -15.59 2.24
CA VAL A 234 -10.68 -14.28 2.91
C VAL A 234 -10.69 -13.20 1.83
N GLU A 235 -11.68 -12.32 1.89
CA GLU A 235 -11.84 -11.17 1.00
C GLU A 235 -11.71 -9.86 1.80
N ILE A 236 -11.02 -8.87 1.22
CA ILE A 236 -10.79 -7.56 1.82
C ILE A 236 -11.62 -6.53 1.06
N ASP A 237 -12.75 -6.14 1.63
CA ASP A 237 -13.72 -5.27 0.97
C ASP A 237 -13.55 -3.81 1.43
N GLY A 238 -12.87 -3.02 0.62
CA GLY A 238 -12.55 -1.61 0.93
C GLY A 238 -13.61 -0.59 0.52
N ARG A 239 -14.69 -1.02 -0.13
CA ARG A 239 -15.72 -0.10 -0.64
C ARG A 239 -17.12 -0.64 -0.45
N ILE A 240 -17.88 0.03 0.40
CA ILE A 240 -19.33 0.06 0.27
C ILE A 240 -19.64 0.90 -0.99
N LYS A 241 -19.68 0.27 -2.14
CA LYS A 241 -20.08 0.92 -3.40
C LYS A 241 -21.62 1.02 -3.45
N TYR A 242 -22.20 1.86 -2.62
CA TYR A 242 -23.61 2.15 -2.66
C TYR A 242 -23.83 3.59 -3.15
N GLY A 243 -23.96 3.77 -4.48
CA GLY A 243 -24.26 5.07 -5.05
C GLY A 243 -24.19 5.07 -6.57
N GLY A 244 -25.20 4.51 -7.25
CA GLY A 244 -25.37 4.59 -8.70
C GLY A 244 -26.48 3.70 -9.20
N ALA A 245 -27.01 3.98 -10.40
CA ALA A 245 -28.11 3.23 -11.05
C ALA A 245 -27.78 1.72 -11.23
N ASP A 246 -26.51 1.33 -11.23
CA ASP A 246 -26.06 -0.06 -11.39
C ASP A 246 -25.88 -0.83 -10.07
N SER A 247 -26.15 -0.21 -8.93
CA SER A 247 -25.90 -0.83 -7.61
C SER A 247 -26.66 -2.14 -7.38
N ALA A 248 -27.89 -2.25 -7.86
CA ALA A 248 -28.71 -3.47 -7.72
C ALA A 248 -28.15 -4.64 -8.52
N ARG A 249 -27.65 -4.40 -9.72
CA ARG A 249 -27.03 -5.43 -10.59
C ARG A 249 -25.72 -5.93 -9.99
N VAL A 250 -24.86 -5.01 -9.53
CA VAL A 250 -23.59 -5.34 -8.88
C VAL A 250 -23.83 -6.18 -7.63
N LEU A 251 -24.79 -5.80 -6.78
CA LEU A 251 -25.17 -6.56 -5.59
C LEU A 251 -25.69 -7.96 -5.93
N PHE A 252 -26.47 -8.10 -6.98
CA PHE A 252 -26.97 -9.40 -7.42
C PHE A 252 -25.83 -10.29 -7.91
N GLU A 253 -24.89 -9.76 -8.70
CA GLU A 253 -23.72 -10.48 -9.20
C GLU A 253 -22.79 -10.90 -8.04
N GLU A 254 -22.58 -10.03 -7.05
CA GLU A 254 -21.79 -10.36 -5.83
C GLU A 254 -22.44 -11.46 -5.00
N ARG A 255 -23.78 -11.40 -4.77
CA ARG A 255 -24.49 -12.46 -4.06
C ARG A 255 -24.47 -13.79 -4.80
N ALA A 256 -24.64 -13.76 -6.13
CA ALA A 256 -24.55 -14.96 -6.94
C ALA A 256 -23.14 -15.61 -6.87
N ARG A 257 -22.10 -14.78 -6.88
CA ARG A 257 -20.70 -15.21 -6.68
C ARG A 257 -20.49 -15.84 -5.32
N GLU A 258 -20.94 -15.19 -4.26
CA GLU A 258 -20.85 -15.69 -2.89
C GLU A 258 -21.57 -17.03 -2.72
N THR A 259 -22.83 -17.12 -3.18
CA THR A 259 -23.60 -18.35 -3.15
C THR A 259 -22.90 -19.49 -3.89
N ALA A 260 -22.28 -19.20 -5.05
CA ALA A 260 -21.53 -20.19 -5.81
C ALA A 260 -20.30 -20.69 -5.04
N ILE A 261 -19.53 -19.81 -4.40
CA ILE A 261 -18.38 -20.18 -3.57
C ILE A 261 -18.82 -21.07 -2.39
N LEU A 262 -19.86 -20.67 -1.67
CA LEU A 262 -20.40 -21.42 -0.53
C LEU A 262 -20.93 -22.80 -0.94
N SER A 263 -21.65 -22.89 -2.08
CA SER A 263 -22.20 -24.16 -2.58
C SER A 263 -21.13 -25.18 -2.98
N MET A 264 -19.91 -24.72 -3.27
CA MET A 264 -18.74 -25.55 -3.54
C MET A 264 -18.01 -26.01 -2.27
N GLY A 265 -18.55 -25.71 -1.09
CA GLY A 265 -17.97 -26.13 0.18
C GLY A 265 -16.87 -25.20 0.72
N TYR A 266 -16.65 -24.03 0.14
CA TYR A 266 -15.74 -23.03 0.72
C TYR A 266 -16.43 -22.27 1.85
N HIS A 267 -15.63 -21.71 2.75
CA HIS A 267 -16.08 -20.76 3.77
C HIS A 267 -15.53 -19.38 3.41
N ILE A 268 -16.33 -18.32 3.60
CA ILE A 268 -15.92 -16.96 3.24
C ILE A 268 -15.89 -16.10 4.48
N LEU A 269 -14.77 -15.40 4.67
CA LEU A 269 -14.62 -14.29 5.61
C LEU A 269 -14.41 -13.01 4.84
N ARG A 270 -15.11 -11.93 5.23
CA ARG A 270 -14.91 -10.60 4.67
C ARG A 270 -14.48 -9.63 5.75
N PHE A 271 -13.49 -8.81 5.42
CA PHE A 271 -12.97 -7.81 6.34
C PHE A 271 -12.92 -6.45 5.67
N HIS A 272 -13.29 -5.42 6.42
CA HIS A 272 -12.97 -4.06 6.05
C HIS A 272 -11.48 -3.80 6.36
N PRO A 273 -10.75 -2.99 5.56
CA PRO A 273 -9.34 -2.69 5.80
C PRO A 273 -8.99 -2.25 7.21
N SER A 274 -9.88 -1.48 7.87
CA SER A 274 -9.69 -1.01 9.25
C SER A 274 -9.79 -2.12 10.31
N GLU A 275 -10.30 -3.30 9.95
CA GLU A 275 -10.52 -4.42 10.89
C GLU A 275 -9.37 -5.43 10.84
N LEU A 276 -8.50 -5.35 9.83
CA LEU A 276 -7.50 -6.37 9.56
C LEU A 276 -6.55 -6.59 10.75
N ILE A 277 -6.05 -5.52 11.36
CA ILE A 277 -5.08 -5.62 12.46
C ILE A 277 -5.69 -6.34 13.66
N ASP A 278 -6.90 -5.97 14.02
CA ASP A 278 -7.51 -6.44 15.27
C ASP A 278 -8.31 -7.74 15.12
N LYS A 279 -8.91 -7.98 13.93
CA LYS A 279 -9.89 -9.06 13.76
C LYS A 279 -9.45 -10.21 12.85
N LEU A 280 -8.55 -9.98 11.89
CA LEU A 280 -8.22 -10.99 10.87
C LEU A 280 -7.79 -12.32 11.52
N VAL A 281 -6.69 -12.30 12.26
CA VAL A 281 -6.09 -13.50 12.85
C VAL A 281 -7.01 -14.13 13.89
N PRO A 282 -7.61 -13.39 14.85
CA PRO A 282 -8.56 -13.97 15.81
C PRO A 282 -9.77 -14.64 15.14
N THR A 283 -10.36 -14.03 14.11
CA THR A 283 -11.52 -14.59 13.42
C THR A 283 -11.17 -15.88 12.67
N ILE A 284 -10.01 -15.89 11.96
CA ILE A 284 -9.51 -17.10 11.31
C ILE A 284 -9.32 -18.22 12.34
N ALA A 285 -8.71 -17.94 13.49
CA ALA A 285 -8.47 -18.92 14.53
C ALA A 285 -9.79 -19.53 15.07
N VAL A 286 -10.83 -18.71 15.27
CA VAL A 286 -12.17 -19.20 15.69
C VAL A 286 -12.74 -20.14 14.65
N VAL A 287 -12.70 -19.77 13.36
CA VAL A 287 -13.23 -20.60 12.27
C VAL A 287 -12.47 -21.93 12.16
N LEU A 288 -11.16 -21.93 12.29
CA LEU A 288 -10.35 -23.15 12.27
C LEU A 288 -10.68 -24.07 13.45
N ASN A 289 -10.81 -23.53 14.64
CA ASN A 289 -11.17 -24.29 15.84
C ASN A 289 -12.58 -24.92 15.75
N GLN A 290 -13.52 -24.25 15.09
CA GLN A 290 -14.86 -24.77 14.83
C GLN A 290 -14.90 -25.86 13.75
N ASN A 291 -13.86 -25.96 12.93
CA ASN A 291 -13.78 -26.87 11.78
C ASN A 291 -12.47 -27.69 11.76
N PRO A 292 -12.11 -28.42 12.82
CA PRO A 292 -10.79 -29.05 12.97
C PRO A 292 -10.49 -30.13 11.93
N HIS A 293 -11.53 -30.73 11.32
CA HIS A 293 -11.40 -31.83 10.35
C HIS A 293 -11.70 -31.38 8.91
N ARG A 294 -11.83 -30.10 8.66
CA ARG A 294 -12.19 -29.63 7.34
C ARG A 294 -11.00 -29.71 6.39
N HIS A 295 -11.21 -30.34 5.26
CA HIS A 295 -10.25 -30.45 4.17
C HIS A 295 -10.62 -29.55 3.01
N SER A 296 -9.66 -29.29 2.13
CA SER A 296 -9.90 -28.56 0.87
C SER A 296 -11.02 -29.26 0.09
N PRO A 297 -12.01 -28.53 -0.42
CA PRO A 297 -12.96 -29.07 -1.39
C PRO A 297 -12.21 -29.62 -2.60
N GLU A 298 -12.76 -30.64 -3.23
CA GLU A 298 -12.19 -31.15 -4.48
C GLU A 298 -12.06 -30.00 -5.46
N LYS A 299 -10.83 -29.75 -5.92
CA LYS A 299 -10.58 -28.77 -6.98
C LYS A 299 -11.20 -29.34 -8.26
N HIS A 300 -12.39 -28.87 -8.60
CA HIS A 300 -12.93 -29.07 -9.94
C HIS A 300 -12.12 -28.22 -10.91
N THR A 301 -10.94 -28.71 -11.27
CA THR A 301 -10.14 -28.14 -12.36
C THR A 301 -10.84 -28.49 -13.65
N VAL A 302 -11.50 -27.52 -14.27
CA VAL A 302 -11.84 -27.62 -15.67
C VAL A 302 -10.52 -27.55 -16.43
N PRO A 303 -10.10 -28.59 -17.15
CA PRO A 303 -8.90 -28.51 -17.96
C PRO A 303 -9.12 -27.45 -19.03
N ASP A 304 -8.40 -26.34 -18.94
CA ASP A 304 -8.38 -25.37 -20.03
C ASP A 304 -7.27 -25.77 -20.99
N LEU A 305 -7.65 -26.57 -21.99
CA LEU A 305 -6.74 -27.06 -23.02
C LEU A 305 -6.20 -25.94 -23.93
N ASN A 306 -6.77 -24.73 -23.87
CA ASN A 306 -6.45 -23.64 -24.80
C ASN A 306 -5.81 -22.40 -24.17
N ASN A 307 -5.65 -22.35 -22.86
CA ASN A 307 -5.13 -21.14 -22.18
C ASN A 307 -4.29 -21.52 -20.96
N PRO A 308 -2.96 -21.64 -21.11
CA PRO A 308 -2.09 -21.90 -19.97
C PRO A 308 -2.24 -20.75 -18.95
N PRO A 309 -2.14 -21.02 -17.65
CA PRO A 309 -2.25 -19.98 -16.63
C PRO A 309 -1.22 -18.87 -16.90
N LEU A 310 -1.63 -17.62 -16.76
CA LEU A 310 -0.81 -16.42 -17.05
C LEU A 310 0.57 -16.41 -16.40
N TRP A 311 0.79 -17.20 -15.34
CA TRP A 311 2.10 -17.36 -14.70
C TRP A 311 3.05 -18.30 -15.47
N ALA A 312 2.56 -19.16 -16.37
CA ALA A 312 3.39 -20.06 -17.18
C ALA A 312 4.18 -19.33 -18.28
N SER A 313 3.88 -18.07 -18.55
CA SER A 313 4.59 -17.22 -19.51
C SER A 313 5.75 -16.42 -18.89
N PHE A 314 6.07 -16.64 -17.62
CA PHE A 314 7.10 -15.91 -16.86
C PHE A 314 8.23 -16.82 -16.33
N THR A 315 8.40 -18.02 -16.88
CA THR A 315 9.61 -18.85 -16.66
C THR A 315 10.69 -18.53 -17.65
#